data_ff6693cc953c9ed306782a5e6a1537cf
#
_entry.id   ff6693cc953c9ed306782a5e6a1537cf
#
_cell.length_a   1.000
_cell.length_b   1.000
_cell.length_c   1.000
_cell.angle_alpha   90.00
_cell.angle_beta   90.00
_cell.angle_gamma   90.00
#
_symmetry.space_group_name_H-M   'P 1'
#
loop_
_entity.id
_entity.type
_entity.pdbx_description
1 polymer ?
#
loop_
_entity_poly.entity_id
_entity_poly.type
_entity_poly.pdbx_seq_one_letter_code
_entity_poly.pdbx_strand_id
1 'polypeptide(L)'
;MISKLNELSNTSNLVNFFYSNRLFFSESGNLRPAIFLDRDGVVIKDKHFISLSKDVELEFGVNNLFSLANSLNIPVIIITNQSGISRGFFNWDDYLKVTEEMVKQINIDNSLIAIFANGLGPDAPLHSWRKPSPLMIQNASFNLKIDLSKSIIIGDRLTDLISGLDSGIMNLIHVKTGHGISERKKIENYFDKLSEEEAKKPIFINNFSEESLKIIEKIIKS
;
A
#
# COMPACT_ATOMS: atom_id res chain seq x y z
N MET A 1 13.27 16.15 -0.29
CA MET A 1 13.71 16.33 -1.69
C MET A 1 13.68 14.96 -2.36
N ILE A 2 12.68 14.73 -3.18
CA ILE A 2 12.53 13.47 -3.93
C ILE A 2 13.54 13.50 -5.04
N SER A 3 14.69 12.88 -4.82
CA SER A 3 15.74 12.81 -5.81
C SER A 3 15.58 11.56 -6.65
N LYS A 4 15.15 11.78 -7.89
CA LYS A 4 15.15 10.85 -9.02
C LYS A 4 14.30 9.58 -8.87
N LEU A 5 13.20 9.60 -9.58
CA LEU A 5 12.54 8.44 -10.18
C LEU A 5 13.56 7.63 -10.96
N ASN A 6 13.96 6.49 -10.43
CA ASN A 6 14.65 5.50 -11.24
C ASN A 6 13.56 4.65 -11.91
N GLU A 7 13.32 4.95 -13.19
CA GLU A 7 12.58 4.06 -14.06
C GLU A 7 13.32 2.71 -14.09
N LEU A 8 12.73 1.68 -13.52
CA LEU A 8 12.99 0.34 -14.01
C LEU A 8 12.35 0.28 -15.38
N SER A 9 13.17 0.48 -16.41
CA SER A 9 12.77 0.38 -17.80
C SER A 9 11.96 -0.88 -18.02
N ASN A 10 10.70 -0.70 -18.44
CA ASN A 10 9.85 -1.78 -18.56
C ASN A 10 9.16 -1.96 -19.87
N THR A 11 8.97 -3.17 -20.25
CA THR A 11 8.35 -3.66 -21.48
C THR A 11 6.88 -3.34 -21.63
N SER A 12 6.27 -2.61 -20.70
CA SER A 12 4.93 -2.03 -20.86
C SER A 12 4.83 -0.73 -20.06
N ASN A 13 4.41 0.35 -20.70
CA ASN A 13 4.19 1.70 -20.12
C ASN A 13 3.16 1.77 -18.97
N LEU A 14 2.91 0.67 -18.26
CA LEU A 14 1.76 0.50 -17.37
C LEU A 14 2.12 0.21 -15.91
N VAL A 15 3.41 0.22 -15.58
CA VAL A 15 3.89 -0.01 -14.20
C VAL A 15 4.89 1.06 -13.85
N ASN A 16 4.75 1.66 -12.68
CA ASN A 16 5.69 2.64 -12.19
C ASN A 16 6.17 2.27 -10.80
N PHE A 17 7.45 2.50 -10.54
CA PHE A 17 8.14 2.20 -9.31
C PHE A 17 8.87 3.44 -8.80
N PHE A 18 8.67 3.72 -7.53
CA PHE A 18 9.23 4.88 -6.87
C PHE A 18 9.89 4.46 -5.56
N TYR A 19 11.11 4.92 -5.26
CA TYR A 19 11.74 4.62 -3.98
C TYR A 19 12.55 5.80 -3.44
N SER A 20 12.70 5.85 -2.12
CA SER A 20 13.52 6.87 -1.47
C SER A 20 14.99 6.51 -1.55
N ASN A 21 15.89 7.52 -1.60
CA ASN A 21 17.35 7.33 -1.61
C ASN A 21 17.88 6.71 -0.30
N ARG A 22 17.08 6.59 0.74
CA ARG A 22 17.42 5.85 1.95
C ARG A 22 17.01 4.40 1.77
N LEU A 23 17.77 3.69 0.97
CA LEU A 23 17.74 2.24 0.97
C LEU A 23 18.14 1.77 2.37
N PHE A 24 17.17 1.40 3.15
CA PHE A 24 17.39 0.66 4.38
C PHE A 24 17.84 -0.77 4.02
N PHE A 25 18.97 -0.89 3.37
CA PHE A 25 19.62 -2.18 3.31
C PHE A 25 20.07 -2.50 4.72
N SER A 26 19.53 -3.55 5.29
CA SER A 26 20.16 -4.19 6.41
C SER A 26 21.58 -4.58 5.95
N GLU A 27 22.59 -3.98 6.52
CA GLU A 27 24.01 -4.38 6.29
C GLU A 27 24.22 -5.88 6.58
N SER A 28 23.32 -6.48 7.38
CA SER A 28 23.31 -7.89 7.76
C SER A 28 22.68 -8.83 6.74
N GLY A 29 22.06 -8.31 5.66
CA GLY A 29 21.32 -9.14 4.69
C GLY A 29 20.03 -9.78 5.22
N ASN A 30 19.62 -9.49 6.45
CA ASN A 30 18.43 -10.05 7.07
C ASN A 30 17.15 -9.43 6.49
N LEU A 31 16.12 -10.26 6.31
CA LEU A 31 14.78 -9.80 5.98
C LEU A 31 14.17 -9.02 7.16
N ARG A 32 13.35 -8.02 6.87
CA ARG A 32 12.66 -7.21 7.87
C ARG A 32 11.18 -7.02 7.50
N PRO A 33 10.29 -6.84 8.48
CA PRO A 33 8.88 -6.57 8.22
C PRO A 33 8.69 -5.20 7.55
N ALA A 34 7.52 -5.02 6.91
CA ALA A 34 7.07 -3.75 6.36
C ALA A 34 5.57 -3.54 6.59
N ILE A 35 5.13 -2.29 6.47
CA ILE A 35 3.71 -1.95 6.36
C ILE A 35 3.42 -1.65 4.89
N PHE A 36 2.57 -2.47 4.28
CA PHE A 36 2.03 -2.22 2.94
C PHE A 36 0.71 -1.46 3.05
N LEU A 37 0.56 -0.40 2.25
CA LEU A 37 -0.65 0.45 2.22
C LEU A 37 -1.18 0.54 0.79
N ASP A 38 -2.51 0.49 0.61
CA ASP A 38 -3.09 1.10 -0.58
C ASP A 38 -2.95 2.63 -0.50
N ARG A 39 -3.07 3.32 -1.64
CA ARG A 39 -2.97 4.77 -1.71
C ARG A 39 -4.32 5.45 -1.53
N ASP A 40 -5.24 5.21 -2.47
CA ASP A 40 -6.52 5.90 -2.56
C ASP A 40 -7.53 5.31 -1.56
N GLY A 41 -8.05 6.12 -0.65
CA GLY A 41 -8.91 5.68 0.45
C GLY A 41 -8.17 5.16 1.69
N VAL A 42 -6.84 5.07 1.65
CA VAL A 42 -6.00 4.64 2.79
C VAL A 42 -5.00 5.72 3.19
N VAL A 43 -4.13 6.13 2.28
CA VAL A 43 -3.15 7.22 2.52
C VAL A 43 -3.75 8.57 2.19
N ILE A 44 -4.40 8.69 1.04
CA ILE A 44 -5.13 9.89 0.63
C ILE A 44 -6.61 9.60 0.45
N LYS A 45 -7.45 10.61 0.64
CA LYS A 45 -8.89 10.50 0.38
C LYS A 45 -9.15 10.09 -1.07
N ASP A 46 -10.01 9.10 -1.26
CA ASP A 46 -10.45 8.71 -2.60
C ASP A 46 -11.39 9.77 -3.19
N LYS A 47 -10.95 10.41 -4.27
CA LYS A 47 -11.72 11.42 -5.02
C LYS A 47 -12.00 10.97 -6.46
N HIS A 48 -12.12 9.67 -6.69
CA HIS A 48 -12.47 9.11 -7.99
C HIS A 48 -11.53 9.56 -9.12
N PHE A 49 -10.46 8.79 -9.37
CA PHE A 49 -9.43 9.11 -10.38
C PHE A 49 -8.73 10.45 -10.14
N ILE A 50 -8.25 10.67 -8.92
CA ILE A 50 -7.48 11.87 -8.57
C ILE A 50 -6.30 12.07 -9.53
N SER A 51 -6.27 13.25 -10.17
CA SER A 51 -5.28 13.62 -11.18
C SER A 51 -4.66 15.00 -10.97
N LEU A 52 -5.19 15.78 -10.03
CA LEU A 52 -4.70 17.12 -9.71
C LEU A 52 -4.08 17.15 -8.33
N SER A 53 -2.86 17.68 -8.21
CA SER A 53 -2.14 17.81 -6.94
C SER A 53 -2.91 18.62 -5.87
N LYS A 54 -3.68 19.63 -6.29
CA LYS A 54 -4.51 20.44 -5.38
C LYS A 54 -5.63 19.65 -4.68
N ASP A 55 -6.00 18.49 -5.22
CA ASP A 55 -7.06 17.64 -4.68
C ASP A 55 -6.55 16.61 -3.69
N VAL A 56 -5.24 16.54 -3.48
CA VAL A 56 -4.61 15.63 -2.51
C VAL A 56 -4.95 16.06 -1.10
N GLU A 57 -5.56 15.16 -0.36
CA GLU A 57 -5.83 15.31 1.08
C GLU A 57 -5.50 13.98 1.76
N LEU A 58 -4.70 14.02 2.82
CA LEU A 58 -4.40 12.82 3.60
C LEU A 58 -5.65 12.32 4.34
N GLU A 59 -5.76 11.01 4.50
CA GLU A 59 -6.73 10.40 5.39
C GLU A 59 -6.38 10.70 6.87
N PHE A 60 -7.40 10.62 7.74
CA PHE A 60 -7.23 10.94 9.15
C PHE A 60 -6.19 10.01 9.81
N GLY A 61 -5.20 10.61 10.46
CA GLY A 61 -4.18 9.92 11.25
C GLY A 61 -3.03 9.33 10.43
N VAL A 62 -2.98 9.52 9.11
CA VAL A 62 -1.89 9.01 8.25
C VAL A 62 -0.52 9.49 8.74
N ASN A 63 -0.36 10.76 9.07
CA ASN A 63 0.91 11.28 9.59
C ASN A 63 1.32 10.60 10.90
N ASN A 64 0.36 10.22 11.76
CA ASN A 64 0.65 9.47 12.99
C ASN A 64 1.08 8.03 12.69
N LEU A 65 0.49 7.38 11.67
CA LEU A 65 0.93 6.06 11.22
C LEU A 65 2.37 6.09 10.71
N PHE A 66 2.72 7.09 9.88
CA PHE A 66 4.09 7.24 9.38
C PHE A 66 5.08 7.59 10.50
N SER A 67 4.66 8.39 11.49
CA SER A 67 5.46 8.68 12.68
C SER A 67 5.71 7.41 13.51
N LEU A 68 4.69 6.58 13.69
CA LEU A 68 4.82 5.29 14.36
C LEU A 68 5.79 4.37 13.60
N ALA A 69 5.60 4.20 12.30
CA ALA A 69 6.49 3.38 11.47
C ALA A 69 7.95 3.86 11.55
N ASN A 70 8.16 5.18 11.51
CA ASN A 70 9.49 5.78 11.64
C ASN A 70 10.10 5.51 13.02
N SER A 71 9.34 5.64 14.11
CA SER A 71 9.81 5.39 15.47
C SER A 71 10.21 3.93 15.70
N LEU A 72 9.54 3.01 15.02
CA LEU A 72 9.80 1.58 15.05
C LEU A 72 10.83 1.12 14.00
N ASN A 73 11.34 2.03 13.19
CA ASN A 73 12.22 1.73 12.05
C ASN A 73 11.63 0.71 11.06
N ILE A 74 10.32 0.78 10.83
CA ILE A 74 9.57 -0.10 9.93
C ILE A 74 9.34 0.60 8.60
N PRO A 75 9.73 0.00 7.46
CA PRO A 75 9.47 0.55 6.13
C PRO A 75 7.98 0.55 5.80
N VAL A 76 7.52 1.64 5.18
CA VAL A 76 6.19 1.75 4.58
C VAL A 76 6.33 1.65 3.06
N ILE A 77 5.51 0.81 2.45
CA ILE A 77 5.49 0.57 1.02
C ILE A 77 4.05 0.77 0.53
N ILE A 78 3.86 1.67 -0.43
CA ILE A 78 2.56 1.89 -1.04
C ILE A 78 2.41 1.01 -2.27
N ILE A 79 1.26 0.32 -2.40
CA ILE A 79 0.90 -0.51 -3.54
C ILE A 79 -0.46 -0.06 -4.08
N THR A 80 -0.53 0.44 -5.31
CA THR A 80 -1.75 1.07 -5.80
C THR A 80 -2.15 0.66 -7.22
N ASN A 81 -3.47 0.48 -7.44
CA ASN A 81 -4.07 0.29 -8.75
C ASN A 81 -4.52 1.63 -9.33
N GLN A 82 -3.90 2.07 -10.41
CA GLN A 82 -4.15 3.34 -11.10
C GLN A 82 -4.81 3.12 -12.47
N SER A 83 -5.97 2.47 -12.46
CA SER A 83 -6.67 2.11 -13.71
C SER A 83 -7.15 3.29 -14.56
N GLY A 84 -7.13 4.49 -14.01
CA GLY A 84 -7.40 5.72 -14.76
C GLY A 84 -6.41 5.96 -15.90
N ILE A 85 -5.17 5.46 -15.77
CA ILE A 85 -4.12 5.57 -16.80
C ILE A 85 -4.51 4.81 -18.05
N SER A 86 -4.81 3.51 -17.95
CA SER A 86 -5.23 2.71 -19.13
C SER A 86 -6.57 3.14 -19.72
N ARG A 87 -7.39 3.85 -18.94
CA ARG A 87 -8.67 4.42 -19.37
C ARG A 87 -8.54 5.82 -19.96
N GLY A 88 -7.33 6.43 -19.94
CA GLY A 88 -7.08 7.77 -20.46
C GLY A 88 -7.68 8.91 -19.62
N PHE A 89 -8.01 8.69 -18.35
CA PHE A 89 -8.52 9.75 -17.47
C PHE A 89 -7.41 10.66 -16.99
N PHE A 90 -6.20 10.14 -16.85
CA PHE A 90 -4.97 10.86 -16.54
C PHE A 90 -3.76 10.03 -16.99
N ASN A 91 -2.61 10.64 -17.05
CA ASN A 91 -1.37 10.00 -17.46
C ASN A 91 -0.39 9.84 -16.29
N TRP A 92 0.81 9.29 -16.55
CA TRP A 92 1.82 9.10 -15.52
C TRP A 92 2.37 10.41 -14.96
N ASP A 93 2.41 11.50 -15.73
CA ASP A 93 2.87 12.81 -15.25
C ASP A 93 1.88 13.40 -14.24
N ASP A 94 0.58 13.23 -14.48
CA ASP A 94 -0.46 13.64 -13.52
C ASP A 94 -0.39 12.80 -12.24
N TYR A 95 -0.24 11.48 -12.40
CA TYR A 95 -0.02 10.57 -11.26
C TYR A 95 1.20 10.97 -10.43
N LEU A 96 2.31 11.35 -11.07
CA LEU A 96 3.53 11.79 -10.40
C LEU A 96 3.30 13.07 -9.58
N LYS A 97 2.63 14.08 -10.15
CA LYS A 97 2.31 15.32 -9.44
C LYS A 97 1.45 15.08 -8.20
N VAL A 98 0.46 14.18 -8.30
CA VAL A 98 -0.38 13.75 -7.16
C VAL A 98 0.49 13.03 -6.11
N THR A 99 1.36 12.14 -6.54
CA THR A 99 2.26 11.39 -5.67
C THR A 99 3.26 12.30 -4.94
N GLU A 100 3.85 13.26 -5.64
CA GLU A 100 4.76 14.26 -5.05
C GLU A 100 4.07 15.11 -3.99
N GLU A 101 2.84 15.57 -4.25
CA GLU A 101 2.08 16.34 -3.27
C GLU A 101 1.69 15.48 -2.05
N MET A 102 1.30 14.21 -2.26
CA MET A 102 1.05 13.26 -1.17
C MET A 102 2.30 13.10 -0.28
N VAL A 103 3.45 12.83 -0.86
CA VAL A 103 4.71 12.66 -0.13
C VAL A 103 5.10 13.93 0.64
N LYS A 104 4.88 15.10 0.04
CA LYS A 104 5.10 16.38 0.69
C LYS A 104 4.19 16.58 1.91
N GLN A 105 2.90 16.21 1.83
CA GLN A 105 1.96 16.32 2.93
C GLN A 105 2.23 15.33 4.07
N ILE A 106 2.75 14.13 3.76
CA ILE A 106 3.18 13.16 4.78
C ILE A 106 4.31 13.73 5.63
N ASN A 107 5.16 14.60 5.11
CA ASN A 107 6.21 15.36 5.80
C ASN A 107 7.11 14.54 6.75
N ILE A 108 7.29 13.23 6.44
CA ILE A 108 8.12 12.33 7.25
C ILE A 108 9.12 11.63 6.33
N ASP A 109 10.35 12.07 6.43
CA ASP A 109 11.42 11.74 5.48
C ASP A 109 11.87 10.28 5.45
N ASN A 110 11.50 9.44 6.43
CA ASN A 110 12.27 8.24 6.70
C ASN A 110 11.53 6.91 6.59
N SER A 111 10.22 6.87 6.72
CA SER A 111 9.47 5.60 6.72
C SER A 111 8.95 5.19 5.35
N LEU A 112 8.58 6.13 4.48
CA LEU A 112 8.17 5.80 3.12
C LEU A 112 9.39 5.41 2.29
N ILE A 113 9.43 4.15 1.86
CA ILE A 113 10.57 3.59 1.12
C ILE A 113 10.26 3.48 -0.36
N ALA A 114 9.08 2.99 -0.72
CA ALA A 114 8.73 2.73 -2.12
C ALA A 114 7.25 2.87 -2.39
N ILE A 115 6.92 3.15 -3.65
CA ILE A 115 5.56 3.13 -4.17
C ILE A 115 5.56 2.28 -5.43
N PHE A 116 4.69 1.26 -5.46
CA PHE A 116 4.46 0.41 -6.62
C PHE A 116 3.08 0.74 -7.18
N ALA A 117 3.01 1.12 -8.44
CA ALA A 117 1.77 1.50 -9.10
C ALA A 117 1.52 0.66 -10.34
N ASN A 118 0.30 0.17 -10.48
CA ASN A 118 -0.17 -0.53 -11.65
C ASN A 118 -1.19 0.32 -12.41
N GLY A 119 -0.92 0.66 -13.67
CA GLY A 119 -1.79 1.45 -14.53
C GLY A 119 -2.81 0.65 -15.35
N LEU A 120 -2.78 -0.70 -15.25
CA LEU A 120 -3.70 -1.56 -16.00
C LEU A 120 -5.13 -1.48 -15.45
N GLY A 121 -6.09 -1.59 -16.36
CA GLY A 121 -7.52 -1.65 -16.07
C GLY A 121 -8.03 -2.99 -15.55
N PRO A 122 -9.37 -3.13 -15.39
CA PRO A 122 -9.99 -4.38 -14.93
C PRO A 122 -9.71 -5.60 -15.81
N ASP A 123 -9.46 -5.39 -17.10
CA ASP A 123 -9.17 -6.44 -18.08
C ASP A 123 -7.69 -6.85 -18.09
N ALA A 124 -6.94 -6.49 -17.05
CA ALA A 124 -5.53 -6.83 -16.92
C ALA A 124 -5.33 -8.35 -16.90
N PRO A 125 -4.24 -8.88 -17.50
CA PRO A 125 -3.90 -10.29 -17.41
C PRO A 125 -3.77 -10.75 -15.96
N LEU A 126 -4.10 -12.03 -15.68
CA LEU A 126 -4.01 -12.62 -14.34
C LEU A 126 -2.63 -12.48 -13.70
N HIS A 127 -1.56 -12.52 -14.50
CA HIS A 127 -0.18 -12.34 -14.06
C HIS A 127 0.32 -10.89 -14.15
N SER A 128 -0.60 -9.93 -14.08
CA SER A 128 -0.23 -8.50 -14.00
C SER A 128 0.03 -8.08 -12.55
N TRP A 129 0.53 -6.85 -12.39
CA TRP A 129 0.69 -6.24 -11.05
C TRP A 129 -0.63 -5.77 -10.44
N ARG A 130 -1.74 -5.87 -11.17
CA ARG A 130 -3.03 -5.38 -10.67
C ARG A 130 -3.53 -6.23 -9.50
N LYS A 131 -3.76 -5.59 -8.33
CA LYS A 131 -4.45 -6.23 -7.19
C LYS A 131 -5.84 -6.76 -7.63
N PRO A 132 -6.25 -7.99 -7.30
CA PRO A 132 -5.76 -8.81 -6.18
C PRO A 132 -4.49 -9.63 -6.45
N SER A 133 -3.83 -9.53 -7.61
CA SER A 133 -2.55 -10.21 -7.84
C SER A 133 -1.53 -9.85 -6.75
N PRO A 134 -0.77 -10.82 -6.22
CA PRO A 134 0.26 -10.58 -5.20
C PRO A 134 1.55 -9.96 -5.77
N LEU A 135 1.67 -9.82 -7.09
CA LEU A 135 2.95 -9.54 -7.76
C LEU A 135 3.60 -8.21 -7.37
N MET A 136 2.82 -7.15 -7.08
CA MET A 136 3.41 -5.90 -6.57
C MET A 136 4.11 -6.11 -5.23
N ILE A 137 3.45 -6.84 -4.31
CA ILE A 137 3.97 -7.13 -2.97
C ILE A 137 5.18 -8.05 -3.04
N GLN A 138 5.10 -9.13 -3.85
CA GLN A 138 6.20 -10.06 -4.05
C GLN A 138 7.43 -9.38 -4.67
N ASN A 139 7.21 -8.49 -5.65
CA ASN A 139 8.28 -7.71 -6.26
C ASN A 139 8.92 -6.74 -5.24
N ALA A 140 8.11 -6.07 -4.42
CA ALA A 140 8.60 -5.23 -3.34
C ALA A 140 9.43 -6.04 -2.33
N SER A 141 8.92 -7.20 -1.90
CA SER A 141 9.63 -8.10 -0.98
C SER A 141 10.99 -8.53 -1.51
N PHE A 142 11.04 -8.96 -2.76
CA PHE A 142 12.29 -9.39 -3.40
C PHE A 142 13.33 -8.27 -3.46
N ASN A 143 12.93 -7.09 -3.96
CA ASN A 143 13.85 -5.96 -4.18
C ASN A 143 14.27 -5.27 -2.88
N LEU A 144 13.40 -5.21 -1.89
CA LEU A 144 13.62 -4.45 -0.65
C LEU A 144 13.96 -5.34 0.55
N LYS A 145 14.11 -6.66 0.33
CA LYS A 145 14.42 -7.64 1.37
C LYS A 145 13.41 -7.63 2.53
N ILE A 146 12.11 -7.75 2.19
CA ILE A 146 11.01 -7.71 3.16
C ILE A 146 10.59 -9.13 3.55
N ASP A 147 10.41 -9.34 4.85
CA ASP A 147 9.78 -10.52 5.44
C ASP A 147 8.25 -10.37 5.40
N LEU A 148 7.61 -11.00 4.42
CA LEU A 148 6.15 -10.91 4.26
C LEU A 148 5.40 -11.56 5.43
N SER A 149 5.95 -12.63 6.02
CA SER A 149 5.29 -13.35 7.12
C SER A 149 5.11 -12.49 8.37
N LYS A 150 5.97 -11.49 8.56
CA LYS A 150 5.94 -10.52 9.68
C LYS A 150 5.40 -9.16 9.27
N SER A 151 5.05 -8.99 8.00
CA SER A 151 4.54 -7.72 7.46
C SER A 151 3.04 -7.55 7.71
N ILE A 152 2.58 -6.33 7.50
CA ILE A 152 1.17 -5.94 7.58
C ILE A 152 0.74 -5.38 6.24
N ILE A 153 -0.49 -5.67 5.82
CA ILE A 153 -1.15 -4.94 4.74
C ILE A 153 -2.38 -4.22 5.26
N ILE A 154 -2.56 -2.97 4.86
CA ILE A 154 -3.73 -2.15 5.18
C ILE A 154 -4.37 -1.67 3.88
N GLY A 155 -5.64 -2.02 3.69
CA GLY A 155 -6.41 -1.66 2.51
C GLY A 155 -7.88 -1.37 2.84
N ASP A 156 -8.56 -0.67 1.95
CA ASP A 156 -9.98 -0.38 2.05
C ASP A 156 -10.84 -1.32 1.23
N ARG A 157 -10.21 -2.15 0.36
CA ARG A 157 -10.90 -3.09 -0.54
C ARG A 157 -10.49 -4.55 -0.29
N LEU A 158 -11.38 -5.46 -0.66
CA LEU A 158 -11.11 -6.89 -0.62
C LEU A 158 -9.87 -7.27 -1.47
N THR A 159 -9.69 -6.61 -2.61
CA THR A 159 -8.53 -6.87 -3.51
C THR A 159 -7.18 -6.58 -2.86
N ASP A 160 -7.12 -5.65 -1.92
CA ASP A 160 -5.89 -5.34 -1.18
C ASP A 160 -5.54 -6.49 -0.24
N LEU A 161 -6.53 -6.94 0.52
CA LEU A 161 -6.34 -8.02 1.49
C LEU A 161 -6.03 -9.35 0.82
N ILE A 162 -6.69 -9.67 -0.31
CA ILE A 162 -6.38 -10.87 -1.09
C ILE A 162 -4.94 -10.79 -1.63
N SER A 163 -4.52 -9.63 -2.18
CA SER A 163 -3.14 -9.50 -2.67
C SER A 163 -2.10 -9.69 -1.57
N GLY A 164 -2.42 -9.25 -0.34
CA GLY A 164 -1.60 -9.49 0.84
C GLY A 164 -1.55 -10.97 1.22
N LEU A 165 -2.71 -11.60 1.37
CA LEU A 165 -2.84 -13.01 1.72
C LEU A 165 -2.09 -13.91 0.73
N ASP A 166 -2.33 -13.72 -0.56
CA ASP A 166 -1.72 -14.51 -1.64
C ASP A 166 -0.21 -14.25 -1.76
N SER A 167 0.30 -13.15 -1.20
CA SER A 167 1.74 -12.88 -1.12
C SER A 167 2.41 -13.52 0.10
N GLY A 168 1.65 -14.02 1.07
CA GLY A 168 2.14 -14.60 2.33
C GLY A 168 2.05 -13.66 3.55
N ILE A 169 1.37 -12.51 3.44
CA ILE A 169 1.10 -11.63 4.57
C ILE A 169 -0.13 -12.14 5.34
N MET A 170 0.07 -12.50 6.60
CA MET A 170 -1.01 -13.00 7.47
C MET A 170 -1.66 -11.90 8.33
N ASN A 171 -1.04 -10.73 8.47
CA ASN A 171 -1.58 -9.61 9.24
C ASN A 171 -2.32 -8.66 8.29
N LEU A 172 -3.60 -8.91 8.12
CA LEU A 172 -4.48 -8.19 7.22
C LEU A 172 -5.31 -7.18 8.00
N ILE A 173 -5.29 -5.90 7.62
CA ILE A 173 -6.06 -4.84 8.26
C ILE A 173 -6.95 -4.18 7.21
N HIS A 174 -8.25 -4.16 7.49
CA HIS A 174 -9.22 -3.42 6.69
C HIS A 174 -9.55 -2.09 7.37
N VAL A 175 -9.34 -0.99 6.66
CA VAL A 175 -9.73 0.35 7.11
C VAL A 175 -11.06 0.77 6.49
N LYS A 176 -11.88 1.53 7.26
CA LYS A 176 -13.25 1.91 6.85
C LYS A 176 -13.30 3.16 5.96
N THR A 177 -12.18 3.84 5.76
CA THR A 177 -12.05 4.99 4.85
C THR A 177 -12.22 4.58 3.39
N GLY A 178 -12.25 5.51 2.47
CA GLY A 178 -12.41 5.23 1.04
C GLY A 178 -13.63 4.36 0.72
N HIS A 179 -13.42 3.24 0.07
CA HIS A 179 -14.45 2.23 -0.22
C HIS A 179 -14.77 1.31 0.96
N GLY A 180 -14.03 1.43 2.07
CA GLY A 180 -14.10 0.48 3.18
C GLY A 180 -15.49 0.30 3.77
N ILE A 181 -16.36 1.34 3.77
CA ILE A 181 -17.74 1.19 4.23
C ILE A 181 -18.50 0.17 3.37
N SER A 182 -18.40 0.28 2.06
CA SER A 182 -19.11 -0.58 1.10
C SER A 182 -18.48 -1.97 0.95
N GLU A 183 -17.18 -2.09 1.14
CA GLU A 183 -16.44 -3.34 0.99
C GLU A 183 -16.47 -4.23 2.25
N ARG A 184 -16.71 -3.66 3.45
CA ARG A 184 -16.60 -4.39 4.73
C ARG A 184 -17.38 -5.68 4.75
N LYS A 185 -18.67 -5.66 4.39
CA LYS A 185 -19.50 -6.86 4.39
C LYS A 185 -19.03 -7.93 3.41
N LYS A 186 -18.49 -7.52 2.28
CA LYS A 186 -17.92 -8.42 1.28
C LYS A 186 -16.64 -9.07 1.80
N ILE A 187 -15.79 -8.32 2.53
CA ILE A 187 -14.58 -8.82 3.17
C ILE A 187 -14.95 -9.83 4.26
N GLU A 188 -15.85 -9.50 5.17
CA GLU A 188 -16.33 -10.42 6.19
C GLU A 188 -16.81 -11.73 5.58
N ASN A 189 -17.71 -11.65 4.57
CA ASN A 189 -18.26 -12.84 3.89
C ASN A 189 -17.19 -13.67 3.16
N TYR A 190 -16.12 -13.06 2.67
CA TYR A 190 -15.03 -13.76 2.02
C TYR A 190 -14.20 -14.53 3.05
N PHE A 191 -13.74 -13.88 4.11
CA PHE A 191 -12.89 -14.49 5.13
C PHE A 191 -13.65 -15.44 6.06
N ASP A 192 -14.96 -15.32 6.21
CA ASP A 192 -15.79 -16.28 6.95
C ASP A 192 -15.90 -17.65 6.26
N LYS A 193 -15.58 -17.73 4.97
CA LYS A 193 -15.58 -18.99 4.19
C LYS A 193 -14.25 -19.71 4.22
N LEU A 194 -13.19 -19.04 4.64
CA LEU A 194 -11.85 -19.61 4.75
C LEU A 194 -11.66 -20.27 6.12
N SER A 195 -10.93 -21.37 6.16
CA SER A 195 -10.50 -21.98 7.41
C SER A 195 -9.41 -21.13 8.10
N GLU A 196 -9.21 -21.32 9.39
CA GLU A 196 -8.13 -20.65 10.14
C GLU A 196 -6.73 -21.02 9.63
N GLU A 197 -6.59 -22.18 8.98
CA GLU A 197 -5.36 -22.63 8.35
C GLU A 197 -5.07 -21.88 7.05
N GLU A 198 -6.14 -21.50 6.29
CA GLU A 198 -6.02 -20.74 5.05
C GLU A 198 -5.75 -19.26 5.29
N ALA A 199 -6.45 -18.65 6.24
CA ALA A 199 -6.25 -17.25 6.57
C ALA A 199 -6.75 -16.89 7.98
N LYS A 200 -6.01 -16.00 8.65
CA LYS A 200 -6.55 -15.30 9.82
C LYS A 200 -7.59 -14.27 9.38
N LYS A 201 -8.62 -14.06 10.20
CA LYS A 201 -9.60 -13.00 9.94
C LYS A 201 -8.93 -11.63 9.97
N PRO A 202 -9.28 -10.74 9.04
CA PRO A 202 -8.75 -9.39 9.04
C PRO A 202 -9.13 -8.63 10.31
N ILE A 203 -8.24 -7.75 10.74
CA ILE A 203 -8.54 -6.78 11.78
C ILE A 203 -9.24 -5.60 11.14
N PHE A 204 -10.32 -5.14 11.74
CA PHE A 204 -11.13 -4.04 11.24
C PHE A 204 -10.90 -2.78 12.05
N ILE A 205 -10.44 -1.72 11.38
CA ILE A 205 -10.28 -0.38 11.96
C ILE A 205 -11.16 0.63 11.24
N ASN A 206 -11.43 1.78 11.87
CA ASN A 206 -12.22 2.84 11.22
C ASN A 206 -11.32 3.83 10.46
N ASN A 207 -10.19 4.18 11.05
CA ASN A 207 -9.18 5.10 10.55
C ASN A 207 -7.89 4.92 11.37
N PHE A 208 -6.89 5.77 11.22
CA PHE A 208 -5.64 5.72 11.99
C PHE A 208 -5.73 6.55 13.29
N SER A 209 -6.76 6.28 14.11
CA SER A 209 -6.85 6.81 15.48
C SER A 209 -5.76 6.23 16.39
N GLU A 210 -5.55 6.84 17.56
CA GLU A 210 -4.59 6.31 18.56
C GLU A 210 -4.85 4.85 18.94
N GLU A 211 -6.12 4.46 19.05
CA GLU A 211 -6.51 3.08 19.34
C GLU A 211 -6.07 2.13 18.23
N SER A 212 -6.34 2.51 16.97
CA SER A 212 -5.93 1.73 15.79
C SER A 212 -4.41 1.63 15.69
N LEU A 213 -3.70 2.71 15.97
CA LEU A 213 -2.23 2.72 15.96
C LEU A 213 -1.63 1.81 17.04
N LYS A 214 -2.23 1.73 18.23
CA LYS A 214 -1.82 0.76 19.28
C LYS A 214 -2.00 -0.69 18.82
N ILE A 215 -3.06 -0.99 18.08
CA ILE A 215 -3.27 -2.33 17.49
C ILE A 215 -2.15 -2.63 16.48
N ILE A 216 -1.87 -1.70 15.55
CA ILE A 216 -0.82 -1.84 14.55
C ILE A 216 0.54 -2.03 15.21
N GLU A 217 0.86 -1.22 16.21
CA GLU A 217 2.12 -1.32 16.96
C GLU A 217 2.29 -2.68 17.62
N LYS A 218 1.21 -3.20 18.25
CA LYS A 218 1.24 -4.52 18.87
C LYS A 218 1.53 -5.65 17.88
N ILE A 219 0.93 -5.59 16.68
CA ILE A 219 1.17 -6.58 15.63
C ILE A 219 2.63 -6.53 15.15
N ILE A 220 3.18 -5.34 14.97
CA ILE A 220 4.57 -5.16 14.50
C ILE A 220 5.59 -5.72 15.52
N LYS A 221 5.27 -5.61 16.81
CA LYS A 221 6.16 -6.05 17.91
C LYS A 221 6.01 -7.53 18.28
N SER A 222 5.00 -8.23 17.73
CA SER A 222 4.77 -9.66 17.98
C SER A 222 5.61 -10.56 17.07
#